data_aa85473aa915daf2009b274b845adfb3
#
_entry.id   aa85473aa915daf2009b274b845adfb3
#
_cell.length_a   1.000
_cell.length_b   1.000
_cell.length_c   1.000
_cell.angle_alpha   90.00
_cell.angle_beta   90.00
_cell.angle_gamma   90.00
#
_symmetry.space_group_name_H-M   'P 1'
#
loop_
_entity.id
_entity.type
_entity.pdbx_description
1 polymer ?
#
loop_
_entity_poly.entity_id
_entity_poly.type
_entity_poly.pdbx_seq_one_letter_code
_entity_poly.pdbx_strand_id
1 'polypeptide(L)'
;MSRVKFLSKICFFAALLAIDILAFTPKSPAIIENSWDKANHFLAFFVLYILLYLGYEVKILKNLALLLAFGVQIELVQAFLPNRSFSLLDIVADMIGAAFGVIVVEILKRIYYGKSKASF
;
A
#
# COMPACT_ATOMS: atom_id res chain seq x y z
N MET A 1 -7.44 3.44 -22.14
CA MET A 1 -6.34 2.74 -21.46
C MET A 1 -5.26 3.68 -20.99
N SER A 2 -4.73 4.53 -21.90
CA SER A 2 -3.68 5.46 -21.50
C SER A 2 -4.16 6.46 -20.44
N ARG A 3 -5.42 6.86 -20.50
CA ARG A 3 -5.97 7.79 -19.52
C ARG A 3 -6.06 7.14 -18.15
N VAL A 4 -6.49 5.86 -18.09
CA VAL A 4 -6.56 5.14 -16.83
C VAL A 4 -5.15 4.97 -16.25
N LYS A 5 -4.17 4.60 -17.08
CA LYS A 5 -2.79 4.46 -16.62
C LYS A 5 -2.25 5.79 -16.10
N PHE A 6 -2.48 6.86 -16.82
CA PHE A 6 -1.98 8.16 -16.43
C PHE A 6 -2.57 8.61 -15.08
N LEU A 7 -3.89 8.50 -14.95
CA LEU A 7 -4.56 8.87 -13.71
C LEU A 7 -4.13 7.99 -12.54
N SER A 8 -3.95 6.68 -12.80
CA SER A 8 -3.51 5.76 -11.76
C SER A 8 -2.11 6.10 -11.28
N LYS A 9 -1.21 6.49 -12.18
CA LYS A 9 0.13 6.91 -11.79
C LYS A 9 0.08 8.15 -10.90
N ILE A 10 -0.72 9.14 -11.29
CA ILE A 10 -0.88 10.35 -10.50
C ILE A 10 -1.44 10.02 -9.12
N CYS A 11 -2.49 9.20 -9.08
CA CYS A 11 -3.09 8.80 -7.81
C CYS A 11 -2.11 8.01 -6.95
N PHE A 12 -1.31 7.15 -7.57
CA PHE A 12 -0.31 6.38 -6.83
C PHE A 12 0.68 7.29 -6.12
N PHE A 13 1.26 8.24 -6.84
CA PHE A 13 2.24 9.14 -6.22
C PHE A 13 1.60 10.09 -5.23
N ALA A 14 0.38 10.54 -5.50
CA ALA A 14 -0.35 11.35 -4.52
C ALA A 14 -0.61 10.55 -3.24
N ALA A 15 -0.97 9.28 -3.38
CA ALA A 15 -1.20 8.42 -2.22
C ALA A 15 0.09 8.18 -1.44
N LEU A 16 1.21 7.92 -2.14
CA LEU A 16 2.49 7.76 -1.47
C LEU A 16 2.83 9.01 -0.64
N LEU A 17 2.67 10.17 -1.23
CA LEU A 17 2.97 11.41 -0.54
C LEU A 17 2.05 11.62 0.65
N ALA A 18 0.76 11.37 0.47
CA ALA A 18 -0.19 11.52 1.57
C ALA A 18 0.11 10.57 2.71
N ILE A 19 0.45 9.32 2.40
CA ILE A 19 0.79 8.33 3.42
C ILE A 19 2.05 8.76 4.16
N ASP A 20 3.09 9.23 3.45
CA ASP A 20 4.29 9.70 4.11
C ASP A 20 4.01 10.89 5.02
N ILE A 21 3.22 11.86 4.54
CA ILE A 21 2.90 13.02 5.36
C ILE A 21 2.19 12.59 6.64
N LEU A 22 1.19 11.71 6.53
CA LEU A 22 0.45 11.24 7.70
C LEU A 22 1.33 10.39 8.62
N ALA A 23 2.16 9.54 8.02
CA ALA A 23 3.01 8.64 8.80
C ALA A 23 4.08 9.41 9.57
N PHE A 24 4.56 10.52 9.01
CA PHE A 24 5.66 11.28 9.61
C PHE A 24 5.19 12.45 10.47
N THR A 25 3.89 12.65 10.56
CA THR A 25 3.33 13.64 11.49
C THR A 25 3.33 13.03 12.88
N PRO A 26 3.87 13.75 13.91
CA PRO A 26 3.87 13.21 15.26
C PRO A 26 2.46 12.93 15.76
N LYS A 27 2.29 11.79 16.43
CA LYS A 27 1.00 11.43 16.99
C LYS A 27 0.71 12.18 18.27
N SER A 28 -0.57 12.52 18.45
CA SER A 28 -1.05 12.93 19.75
C SER A 28 -1.35 11.67 20.56
N PRO A 29 -0.72 11.48 21.72
CA PRO A 29 -0.90 10.25 22.49
C PRO A 29 -2.33 9.99 22.92
N ALA A 30 -3.13 11.03 23.03
CA ALA A 30 -4.49 10.91 23.55
C ALA A 30 -5.51 10.45 22.52
N ILE A 31 -5.15 10.48 21.23
CA ILE A 31 -6.15 10.35 20.19
C ILE A 31 -6.06 9.04 19.42
N ILE A 32 -4.85 8.49 19.24
CA ILE A 32 -4.63 7.43 18.27
C ILE A 32 -4.51 6.07 18.96
N GLU A 33 -5.28 5.12 18.50
CA GLU A 33 -5.23 3.75 18.98
C GLU A 33 -4.47 2.88 17.98
N ASN A 34 -3.77 1.87 18.50
CA ASN A 34 -2.95 1.00 17.69
C ASN A 34 -3.75 0.23 16.63
N SER A 35 -4.94 -0.25 17.03
CA SER A 35 -5.77 -1.01 16.08
C SER A 35 -6.23 -0.15 14.92
N TRP A 36 -6.55 1.09 15.20
CA TRP A 36 -6.95 2.04 14.16
C TRP A 36 -5.79 2.30 13.19
N ASP A 37 -4.59 2.41 13.73
CA ASP A 37 -3.40 2.62 12.94
C ASP A 37 -3.18 1.46 11.97
N LYS A 38 -3.35 0.23 12.44
CA LYS A 38 -3.15 -0.95 11.59
C LYS A 38 -4.19 -1.05 10.48
N ALA A 39 -5.43 -0.66 10.77
CA ALA A 39 -6.47 -0.63 9.75
C ALA A 39 -6.11 0.37 8.65
N ASN A 40 -5.54 1.51 9.02
CA ASN A 40 -5.10 2.49 8.03
C ASN A 40 -3.98 1.96 7.15
N HIS A 41 -3.02 1.26 7.74
CA HIS A 41 -1.95 0.62 6.98
C HIS A 41 -2.49 -0.40 6.00
N PHE A 42 -3.38 -1.26 6.47
CA PHE A 42 -4.02 -2.27 5.64
C PHE A 42 -4.69 -1.63 4.43
N LEU A 43 -5.55 -0.64 4.68
CA LEU A 43 -6.31 -0.01 3.62
C LEU A 43 -5.40 0.72 2.63
N ALA A 44 -4.41 1.42 3.15
CA ALA A 44 -3.48 2.17 2.31
C ALA A 44 -2.75 1.26 1.34
N PHE A 45 -2.24 0.13 1.83
CA PHE A 45 -1.47 -0.77 0.98
C PHE A 45 -2.35 -1.57 0.03
N PHE A 46 -3.59 -1.84 0.42
CA PHE A 46 -4.56 -2.39 -0.50
C PHE A 46 -4.74 -1.47 -1.71
N VAL A 47 -4.96 -0.18 -1.46
CA VAL A 47 -5.14 0.79 -2.53
C VAL A 47 -3.86 0.96 -3.35
N LEU A 48 -2.70 1.02 -2.68
CA LEU A 48 -1.42 1.17 -3.37
C LEU A 48 -1.16 0.02 -4.33
N TYR A 49 -1.47 -1.21 -3.91
CA TYR A 49 -1.27 -2.35 -4.80
C TYR A 49 -2.08 -2.19 -6.08
N ILE A 50 -3.35 -1.83 -5.94
CA ILE A 50 -4.24 -1.69 -7.09
C ILE A 50 -3.76 -0.57 -8.00
N LEU A 51 -3.39 0.57 -7.42
CA LEU A 51 -2.94 1.71 -8.23
C LEU A 51 -1.64 1.41 -8.96
N LEU A 52 -0.71 0.71 -8.29
CA LEU A 52 0.55 0.36 -8.91
C LEU A 52 0.32 -0.59 -10.09
N TYR A 53 -0.59 -1.55 -9.92
CA TYR A 53 -0.93 -2.43 -11.02
C TYR A 53 -1.59 -1.67 -12.17
N LEU A 54 -2.59 -0.83 -11.86
CA LEU A 54 -3.30 -0.10 -12.91
C LEU A 54 -2.40 0.87 -13.66
N GLY A 55 -1.45 1.49 -12.97
CA GLY A 55 -0.57 2.47 -13.58
C GLY A 55 0.57 1.86 -14.37
N TYR A 56 1.16 0.79 -13.88
CA TYR A 56 2.40 0.24 -14.41
C TYR A 56 2.32 -1.23 -14.79
N GLU A 57 1.23 -1.91 -14.45
CA GLU A 57 1.05 -3.34 -14.73
C GLU A 57 2.21 -4.18 -14.18
N VAL A 58 2.63 -3.86 -12.98
CA VAL A 58 3.76 -4.52 -12.33
C VAL A 58 3.34 -5.94 -11.93
N LYS A 59 4.26 -6.89 -12.12
CA LYS A 59 4.02 -8.28 -11.73
C LYS A 59 3.85 -8.41 -10.22
N ILE A 60 3.18 -9.46 -9.79
CA ILE A 60 2.81 -9.63 -8.38
C ILE A 60 4.02 -9.52 -7.46
N LEU A 61 5.07 -10.31 -7.72
CA LEU A 61 6.22 -10.30 -6.83
C LEU A 61 6.92 -8.96 -6.78
N LYS A 62 7.06 -8.30 -7.93
CA LYS A 62 7.71 -6.99 -7.95
C LYS A 62 6.86 -5.95 -7.25
N ASN A 63 5.54 -5.99 -7.45
CA ASN A 63 4.62 -5.07 -6.77
C ASN A 63 4.72 -5.25 -5.26
N LEU A 64 4.66 -6.49 -4.78
CA LEU A 64 4.75 -6.75 -3.35
C LEU A 64 6.11 -6.35 -2.79
N ALA A 65 7.19 -6.58 -3.54
CA ALA A 65 8.53 -6.18 -3.08
C ALA A 65 8.66 -4.67 -2.96
N LEU A 66 8.12 -3.93 -3.93
CA LEU A 66 8.15 -2.47 -3.88
C LEU A 66 7.35 -1.93 -2.70
N LEU A 67 6.18 -2.52 -2.45
CA LEU A 67 5.35 -2.09 -1.32
C LEU A 67 5.97 -2.47 0.01
N LEU A 68 6.61 -3.63 0.09
CA LEU A 68 7.35 -4.00 1.30
C LEU A 68 8.46 -2.99 1.59
N ALA A 69 9.22 -2.63 0.57
CA ALA A 69 10.27 -1.64 0.72
C ALA A 69 9.71 -0.30 1.21
N PHE A 70 8.57 0.11 0.67
CA PHE A 70 7.92 1.33 1.11
C PHE A 70 7.47 1.24 2.56
N GLY A 71 6.86 0.10 2.94
CA GLY A 71 6.43 -0.11 4.32
C GLY A 71 7.58 -0.08 5.31
N VAL A 72 8.70 -0.72 4.95
CA VAL A 72 9.90 -0.69 5.80
C VAL A 72 10.42 0.73 5.92
N GLN A 73 10.44 1.48 4.83
CA GLN A 73 10.88 2.88 4.84
C GLN A 73 10.04 3.70 5.82
N ILE A 74 8.73 3.52 5.81
CA ILE A 74 7.84 4.23 6.74
C ILE A 74 8.23 3.92 8.18
N GLU A 75 8.40 2.64 8.50
CA GLU A 75 8.68 2.24 9.88
C GLU A 75 10.07 2.69 10.34
N LEU A 76 11.04 2.67 9.45
CA LEU A 76 12.38 3.16 9.79
C LEU A 76 12.37 4.65 10.13
N VAL A 77 11.64 5.44 9.35
CA VAL A 77 11.55 6.87 9.63
C VAL A 77 10.75 7.11 10.91
N GLN A 78 9.67 6.37 11.11
CA GLN A 78 8.86 6.54 12.32
C GLN A 78 9.64 6.22 13.58
N ALA A 79 10.63 5.34 13.49
CA ALA A 79 11.46 5.01 14.66
C ALA A 79 12.19 6.23 15.21
N PHE A 80 12.39 7.26 14.42
CA PHE A 80 13.09 8.47 14.83
C PHE A 80 12.14 9.62 15.19
N LEU A 81 10.83 9.40 15.14
CA LEU A 81 9.87 10.48 15.37
C LEU A 81 9.29 10.41 16.79
N PRO A 82 8.94 11.57 17.38
CA PRO A 82 8.28 11.59 18.68
C PRO A 82 6.96 10.83 18.65
N ASN A 83 6.71 10.06 19.70
CA ASN A 83 5.46 9.28 19.88
C ASN A 83 5.21 8.26 18.77
N ARG A 84 6.25 7.86 18.06
CA ARG A 84 6.17 6.84 17.05
C ARG A 84 7.29 5.84 17.27
N SER A 85 7.10 4.61 16.80
CA SER A 85 8.11 3.57 16.94
C SER A 85 8.03 2.61 15.77
N PHE A 86 9.11 1.89 15.53
CA PHE A 86 9.14 0.83 14.55
C PHE A 86 8.17 -0.27 14.97
N SER A 87 7.36 -0.75 14.05
CA SER A 87 6.39 -1.78 14.33
C SER A 87 6.36 -2.81 13.21
N LEU A 88 6.81 -4.03 13.53
CA LEU A 88 6.71 -5.13 12.57
C LEU A 88 5.25 -5.46 12.26
N LEU A 89 4.35 -5.28 13.23
CA LEU A 89 2.94 -5.55 13.00
C LEU A 89 2.35 -4.60 11.97
N ASP A 90 2.84 -3.36 11.91
CA ASP A 90 2.40 -2.43 10.89
C ASP A 90 2.83 -2.91 9.49
N ILE A 91 4.05 -3.44 9.39
CA ILE A 91 4.51 -4.01 8.13
C ILE A 91 3.67 -5.23 7.74
N VAL A 92 3.33 -6.07 8.72
CA VAL A 92 2.46 -7.22 8.47
C VAL A 92 1.09 -6.74 7.96
N ALA A 93 0.52 -5.71 8.59
CA ALA A 93 -0.76 -5.16 8.13
C ALA A 93 -0.66 -4.62 6.71
N ASP A 94 0.45 -3.95 6.39
CA ASP A 94 0.70 -3.47 5.03
C ASP A 94 0.65 -4.62 4.02
N MET A 95 1.34 -5.69 4.32
CA MET A 95 1.45 -6.81 3.39
C MET A 95 0.15 -7.59 3.28
N ILE A 96 -0.62 -7.68 4.36
CA ILE A 96 -1.94 -8.29 4.29
C ILE A 96 -2.87 -7.46 3.39
N GLY A 97 -2.81 -6.14 3.52
CA GLY A 97 -3.57 -5.26 2.65
C GLY A 97 -3.18 -5.44 1.19
N ALA A 98 -1.88 -5.49 0.92
CA ALA A 98 -1.39 -5.73 -0.44
C ALA A 98 -1.84 -7.09 -0.97
N ALA A 99 -1.85 -8.12 -0.11
CA ALA A 99 -2.31 -9.45 -0.52
C ALA A 99 -3.78 -9.43 -0.93
N PHE A 100 -4.62 -8.70 -0.21
CA PHE A 100 -6.01 -8.53 -0.63
C PHE A 100 -6.09 -7.79 -1.97
N GLY A 101 -5.18 -6.85 -2.20
CA GLY A 101 -5.08 -6.20 -3.50
C GLY A 101 -4.78 -7.19 -4.62
N VAL A 102 -3.87 -8.13 -4.37
CA VAL A 102 -3.58 -9.20 -5.33
C VAL A 102 -4.86 -9.95 -5.67
N ILE A 103 -5.61 -10.36 -4.65
CA ILE A 103 -6.83 -11.13 -4.87
C ILE A 103 -7.81 -10.34 -5.72
N VAL A 104 -8.04 -9.09 -5.40
CA VAL A 104 -8.98 -8.26 -6.14
C VAL A 104 -8.55 -8.09 -7.58
N VAL A 105 -7.27 -7.80 -7.82
CA VAL A 105 -6.77 -7.60 -9.18
C VAL A 105 -6.90 -8.89 -9.98
N GLU A 106 -6.56 -10.04 -9.40
CA GLU A 106 -6.64 -11.31 -10.13
C GLU A 106 -8.09 -11.69 -10.44
N ILE A 107 -9.02 -11.40 -9.54
CA ILE A 107 -10.43 -11.64 -9.80
C ILE A 107 -10.92 -10.74 -10.94
N LEU A 108 -10.56 -9.46 -10.91
CA LEU A 108 -10.95 -8.55 -11.97
C LEU A 108 -10.38 -8.96 -13.32
N LYS A 109 -9.15 -9.46 -13.34
CA LYS A 109 -8.57 -9.95 -14.59
C LYS A 109 -9.36 -11.12 -15.15
N ARG A 110 -9.82 -12.04 -14.30
CA ARG A 110 -10.64 -13.14 -14.75
C ARG A 110 -11.96 -12.68 -15.33
N ILE A 111 -12.57 -11.68 -14.69
CA ILE A 111 -13.85 -11.15 -15.16
C ILE A 111 -13.68 -10.47 -16.51
N TYR A 112 -12.66 -9.64 -16.66
CA TYR A 112 -12.50 -8.84 -17.88
C TYR A 112 -11.86 -9.57 -19.03
N TYR A 113 -10.99 -10.54 -18.75
CA TYR A 113 -10.23 -11.22 -19.80
C TYR A 113 -10.59 -12.68 -19.98
N GLY A 114 -11.55 -13.18 -19.20
CA GLY A 114 -12.03 -14.54 -19.34
C GLY A 114 -11.16 -15.61 -18.72
N LYS A 115 -9.90 -15.34 -18.44
CA LYS A 115 -9.03 -16.23 -17.70
C LYS A 115 -7.88 -15.47 -17.11
N SER A 116 -7.42 -15.98 -15.99
CA SER A 116 -6.32 -15.37 -15.27
C SER A 116 -5.01 -16.07 -15.62
N LYS A 117 -3.96 -15.27 -15.75
CA LYS A 117 -2.60 -15.80 -15.77
C LYS A 117 -1.90 -15.20 -14.56
N ALA A 118 -1.38 -16.04 -13.70
CA ALA A 118 -0.62 -15.54 -12.57
C ALA A 118 0.60 -14.79 -13.08
N SER A 119 0.82 -13.60 -12.55
CA SER A 119 1.90 -12.72 -13.00
C SER A 119 2.94 -12.60 -11.92
N PHE A 120 3.67 -13.69 -11.73
CA PHE A 120 4.74 -13.68 -10.76
C PHE A 120 6.02 -13.10 -11.36
#